data_a405d7aa247311df42a1476e5a2dcec1
#
_entry.id   a405d7aa247311df42a1476e5a2dcec1
#
_cell.length_a   1.000
_cell.length_b   1.000
_cell.length_c   1.000
_cell.angle_alpha   90.00
_cell.angle_beta   90.00
_cell.angle_gamma   90.00
#
_symmetry.space_group_name_H-M   'P 1'
#
loop_
_entity.id
_entity.type
_entity.pdbx_description
1 polymer ?
#
loop_
_entity_poly.entity_id
_entity_poly.type
_entity_poly.pdbx_seq_one_letter_code
_entity_poly.pdbx_strand_id
1 'polypeptide(L)'
;MNVGDEKGQLLDAAVKRANPKIALELGAYCGYSGLRIARAAPGAKFFSIEKSGANASVARRVWAHAGLADRATCLTGTADDGVTLDTLARDYGFTEGCLDFVFIDHWKDIYLDDLQRLLERGWLHPGTIVVADNVRFPGAPKYRAYMKDQQGKLWQTIEHETHVEYQTLVKDLVLESEYLG
;
A
#
# COMPACT_ATOMS: atom_id res chain seq x y z
N MET A 1 -8.02 -6.49 9.58
CA MET A 1 -7.28 -7.78 9.71
C MET A 1 -5.87 -7.49 9.28
N ASN A 2 -4.85 -8.14 9.78
CA ASN A 2 -3.47 -7.90 9.32
C ASN A 2 -3.13 -8.78 8.11
N VAL A 3 -2.03 -8.48 7.41
CA VAL A 3 -1.59 -9.18 6.19
C VAL A 3 -1.07 -10.62 6.47
N GLY A 4 -0.82 -10.98 7.72
CA GLY A 4 -0.32 -12.28 8.15
C GLY A 4 1.08 -12.65 7.65
N ASP A 5 1.49 -13.91 7.85
CA ASP A 5 2.86 -14.34 7.54
C ASP A 5 3.05 -14.71 6.06
N GLU A 6 2.12 -15.46 5.46
CA GLU A 6 2.21 -15.89 4.07
C GLU A 6 2.28 -14.67 3.12
N LYS A 7 1.26 -13.83 3.14
CA LYS A 7 1.20 -12.61 2.34
C LYS A 7 2.24 -11.59 2.76
N GLY A 8 2.57 -11.55 4.06
CA GLY A 8 3.63 -10.71 4.58
C GLY A 8 5.01 -11.02 4.00
N GLN A 9 5.31 -12.28 3.67
CA GLN A 9 6.56 -12.64 2.98
C GLN A 9 6.56 -12.13 1.52
N LEU A 10 5.41 -12.17 0.84
CA LEU A 10 5.26 -11.57 -0.49
C LEU A 10 5.46 -10.05 -0.43
N LEU A 11 4.83 -9.39 0.56
CA LEU A 11 5.00 -7.96 0.79
C LEU A 11 6.47 -7.60 1.06
N ASP A 12 7.15 -8.34 1.96
CA ASP A 12 8.57 -8.13 2.26
C ASP A 12 9.45 -8.28 1.00
N ALA A 13 9.15 -9.27 0.14
CA ALA A 13 9.89 -9.51 -1.09
C ALA A 13 9.67 -8.39 -2.12
N ALA A 14 8.43 -7.92 -2.29
CA ALA A 14 8.09 -6.81 -3.17
C ALA A 14 8.76 -5.51 -2.72
N VAL A 15 8.72 -5.19 -1.42
CA VAL A 15 9.38 -4.00 -0.85
C VAL A 15 10.90 -4.05 -1.06
N LYS A 16 11.54 -5.22 -0.83
CA LYS A 16 12.99 -5.37 -1.06
C LYS A 16 13.35 -5.18 -2.53
N ARG A 17 12.51 -5.65 -3.46
CA ARG A 17 12.71 -5.48 -4.90
C ARG A 17 12.57 -4.02 -5.33
N ALA A 18 11.54 -3.35 -4.83
CA ALA A 18 11.32 -1.92 -5.08
C ALA A 18 12.43 -1.05 -4.47
N ASN A 19 13.03 -1.50 -3.37
CA ASN A 19 14.06 -0.73 -2.62
C ASN A 19 13.68 0.76 -2.46
N PRO A 20 12.52 1.07 -1.90
CA PRO A 20 11.93 2.39 -1.97
C PRO A 20 12.68 3.42 -1.14
N LYS A 21 12.70 4.67 -1.62
CA LYS A 21 13.01 5.86 -0.81
C LYS A 21 11.75 6.36 -0.10
N ILE A 22 10.62 6.37 -0.82
CA ILE A 22 9.31 6.74 -0.29
C ILE A 22 8.32 5.61 -0.56
N ALA A 23 7.68 5.12 0.51
CA ALA A 23 6.62 4.13 0.45
C ALA A 23 5.32 4.70 1.03
N LEU A 24 4.19 4.40 0.39
CA LEU A 24 2.85 4.77 0.84
C LEU A 24 2.00 3.52 1.10
N GLU A 25 1.25 3.51 2.18
CA GLU A 25 0.24 2.50 2.49
C GLU A 25 -1.14 3.13 2.58
N LEU A 26 -2.12 2.49 2.00
CA LEU A 26 -3.53 2.81 2.15
C LEU A 26 -4.17 1.73 3.02
N GLY A 27 -4.44 2.07 4.29
CA GLY A 27 -4.98 1.18 5.31
C GLY A 27 -3.92 0.67 6.30
N ALA A 28 -3.60 1.43 7.34
CA ALA A 28 -2.62 1.04 8.37
C ALA A 28 -3.18 -0.01 9.34
N TYR A 29 -4.48 0.01 9.60
CA TYR A 29 -5.09 -0.71 10.74
C TYR A 29 -4.26 -0.45 12.01
N CYS A 30 -3.74 -1.51 12.67
CA CYS A 30 -2.91 -1.39 13.88
C CYS A 30 -1.40 -1.31 13.57
N GLY A 31 -0.97 -1.15 12.31
CA GLY A 31 0.40 -0.86 11.91
C GLY A 31 1.30 -2.07 11.65
N TYR A 32 0.76 -3.30 11.54
CA TYR A 32 1.56 -4.52 11.33
C TYR A 32 2.26 -4.54 9.96
N SER A 33 1.52 -4.27 8.88
CA SER A 33 2.08 -4.17 7.53
C SER A 33 3.14 -3.07 7.43
N GLY A 34 2.89 -1.92 8.06
CA GLY A 34 3.87 -0.84 8.15
C GLY A 34 5.17 -1.24 8.84
N LEU A 35 5.13 -2.08 9.89
CA LEU A 35 6.34 -2.66 10.50
C LEU A 35 7.11 -3.52 9.51
N ARG A 36 6.42 -4.34 8.71
CA ARG A 36 7.04 -5.20 7.70
C ARG A 36 7.70 -4.37 6.60
N ILE A 37 6.98 -3.38 6.05
CA ILE A 37 7.50 -2.46 5.03
C ILE A 37 8.74 -1.74 5.56
N ALA A 38 8.65 -1.13 6.74
CA ALA A 38 9.76 -0.40 7.34
C ALA A 38 10.98 -1.29 7.65
N ARG A 39 10.77 -2.56 8.03
CA ARG A 39 11.85 -3.53 8.23
C ARG A 39 12.48 -3.95 6.90
N ALA A 40 11.68 -4.17 5.86
CA ALA A 40 12.16 -4.62 4.56
C ALA A 40 12.92 -3.51 3.81
N ALA A 41 12.60 -2.22 4.08
CA ALA A 41 13.28 -1.04 3.53
C ALA A 41 13.74 -0.09 4.65
N PRO A 42 14.86 -0.38 5.33
CA PRO A 42 15.31 0.37 6.52
C PRO A 42 15.67 1.83 6.21
N GLY A 43 15.98 2.17 4.96
CA GLY A 43 16.29 3.54 4.52
C GLY A 43 15.08 4.34 4.03
N ALA A 44 13.91 3.73 3.91
CA ALA A 44 12.71 4.38 3.36
C ALA A 44 12.04 5.32 4.38
N LYS A 45 11.48 6.42 3.87
CA LYS A 45 10.39 7.14 4.54
C LYS A 45 9.09 6.42 4.21
N PHE A 46 8.34 6.09 5.23
CA PHE A 46 7.09 5.35 5.12
C PHE A 46 5.92 6.19 5.58
N PHE A 47 4.90 6.26 4.76
CA PHE A 47 3.66 6.97 5.04
C PHE A 47 2.49 6.00 4.97
N SER A 48 1.51 6.17 5.85
CA SER A 48 0.27 5.40 5.81
C SER A 48 -0.93 6.28 6.04
N ILE A 49 -2.02 6.00 5.36
CA ILE A 49 -3.32 6.66 5.54
C ILE A 49 -4.27 5.67 6.19
N GLU A 50 -4.88 6.07 7.32
CA GLU A 50 -5.84 5.24 8.07
C GLU A 50 -7.07 6.08 8.43
N LYS A 51 -8.24 5.59 8.02
CA LYS A 51 -9.53 6.26 8.25
C LYS A 51 -9.88 6.37 9.73
N SER A 52 -9.61 5.31 10.50
CA SER A 52 -9.93 5.26 11.93
C SER A 52 -8.85 5.96 12.75
N GLY A 53 -9.20 7.09 13.38
CA GLY A 53 -8.28 7.78 14.29
C GLY A 53 -7.79 6.91 15.45
N ALA A 54 -8.62 5.97 15.94
CA ALA A 54 -8.24 5.01 16.97
C ALA A 54 -7.16 4.05 16.46
N ASN A 55 -7.34 3.44 15.29
CA ASN A 55 -6.37 2.57 14.67
C ASN A 55 -5.06 3.31 14.34
N ALA A 56 -5.16 4.50 13.74
CA ALA A 56 -4.01 5.34 13.45
C ALA A 56 -3.19 5.67 14.71
N SER A 57 -3.87 5.93 15.85
CA SER A 57 -3.20 6.12 17.14
C SER A 57 -2.45 4.89 17.61
N VAL A 58 -3.03 3.69 17.44
CA VAL A 58 -2.37 2.42 17.76
C VAL A 58 -1.15 2.22 16.86
N ALA A 59 -1.29 2.39 15.54
CA ALA A 59 -0.20 2.25 14.58
C ALA A 59 0.99 3.16 14.93
N ARG A 60 0.75 4.44 15.20
CA ARG A 60 1.79 5.41 15.62
C ARG A 60 2.53 4.95 16.89
N ARG A 61 1.80 4.44 17.89
CA ARG A 61 2.40 3.94 19.14
C ARG A 61 3.24 2.68 18.91
N VAL A 62 2.75 1.77 18.09
CA VAL A 62 3.46 0.54 17.71
C VAL A 62 4.76 0.89 16.98
N TRP A 63 4.71 1.80 16.01
CA TRP A 63 5.90 2.24 15.26
C TRP A 63 6.88 3.01 16.13
N ALA A 64 6.40 3.88 17.01
CA ALA A 64 7.27 4.58 17.96
C ALA A 64 7.99 3.59 18.89
N HIS A 65 7.29 2.58 19.40
CA HIS A 65 7.90 1.52 20.23
C HIS A 65 8.95 0.70 19.45
N ALA A 66 8.74 0.52 18.14
CA ALA A 66 9.69 -0.15 17.26
C ALA A 66 10.86 0.75 16.78
N GLY A 67 10.96 2.00 17.27
CA GLY A 67 12.03 2.92 16.88
C GLY A 67 11.86 3.51 15.48
N LEU A 68 10.63 3.59 14.97
CA LEU A 68 10.35 4.07 13.60
C LEU A 68 9.80 5.51 13.58
N ALA A 69 9.74 6.22 14.71
CA ALA A 69 9.10 7.53 14.81
C ALA A 69 9.65 8.58 13.82
N ASP A 70 10.92 8.50 13.50
CA ASP A 70 11.60 9.48 12.62
C ASP A 70 11.33 9.24 11.12
N ARG A 71 10.80 8.06 10.73
CA ARG A 71 10.65 7.69 9.33
C ARG A 71 9.32 7.05 8.95
N ALA A 72 8.45 6.79 9.93
CA ALA A 72 7.10 6.24 9.71
C ALA A 72 6.04 7.24 10.19
N THR A 73 5.19 7.69 9.27
CA THR A 73 4.12 8.66 9.53
C THR A 73 2.77 8.05 9.19
N CYS A 74 1.82 8.09 10.13
CA CYS A 74 0.43 7.70 9.86
C CYS A 74 -0.46 8.94 9.89
N LEU A 75 -1.12 9.23 8.76
CA LEU A 75 -2.14 10.27 8.66
C LEU A 75 -3.51 9.67 8.95
N THR A 76 -4.33 10.41 9.70
CA THR A 76 -5.73 10.03 9.87
C THR A 76 -6.55 10.69 8.78
N GLY A 77 -7.22 9.89 7.95
CA GLY A 77 -8.02 10.36 6.81
C GLY A 77 -8.21 9.27 5.76
N THR A 78 -8.59 9.69 4.56
CA THR A 78 -8.77 8.83 3.39
C THR A 78 -8.15 9.51 2.16
N ALA A 79 -7.90 8.76 1.08
CA ALA A 79 -7.36 9.35 -0.14
C ALA A 79 -8.40 10.20 -0.90
N ASP A 80 -9.68 10.01 -0.60
CA ASP A 80 -10.81 10.70 -1.23
C ASP A 80 -11.39 11.87 -0.41
N ASP A 81 -10.82 12.20 0.74
CA ASP A 81 -11.32 13.28 1.61
C ASP A 81 -10.95 14.70 1.14
N GLY A 82 -10.18 14.80 0.05
CA GLY A 82 -9.71 16.08 -0.51
C GLY A 82 -8.66 16.80 0.34
N VAL A 83 -8.24 16.25 1.47
CA VAL A 83 -7.33 16.88 2.43
C VAL A 83 -6.07 16.07 2.66
N THR A 84 -6.21 14.76 2.83
CA THR A 84 -5.09 13.89 3.24
C THR A 84 -3.98 13.83 2.20
N LEU A 85 -4.31 13.68 0.91
CA LEU A 85 -3.31 13.71 -0.16
C LEU A 85 -2.70 15.11 -0.33
N ASP A 86 -3.47 16.18 -0.15
CA ASP A 86 -2.94 17.56 -0.17
C ASP A 86 -1.98 17.81 1.00
N THR A 87 -2.25 17.22 2.16
CA THR A 87 -1.34 17.25 3.31
C THR A 87 -0.02 16.55 3.01
N LEU A 88 -0.06 15.38 2.33
CA LEU A 88 1.18 14.70 1.90
C LEU A 88 2.00 15.58 0.94
N ALA A 89 1.34 16.25 -0.01
CA ALA A 89 2.04 17.15 -0.93
C ALA A 89 2.64 18.36 -0.22
N ARG A 90 1.84 19.06 0.59
CA ARG A 90 2.21 20.32 1.21
C ARG A 90 3.24 20.15 2.34
N ASP A 91 2.99 19.19 3.24
CA ASP A 91 3.71 19.10 4.52
C ASP A 91 4.83 18.05 4.49
N TYR A 92 4.75 17.09 3.55
CA TYR A 92 5.73 16.00 3.44
C TYR A 92 6.47 15.96 2.11
N GLY A 93 6.18 16.90 1.20
CA GLY A 93 6.93 17.10 -0.03
C GLY A 93 6.67 16.04 -1.11
N PHE A 94 5.46 15.47 -1.15
CA PHE A 94 5.07 14.58 -2.24
C PHE A 94 4.93 15.37 -3.53
N THR A 95 5.69 14.96 -4.54
CA THR A 95 5.78 15.60 -5.86
C THR A 95 5.67 14.54 -6.96
N GLU A 96 5.73 14.98 -8.21
CA GLU A 96 5.73 14.08 -9.37
C GLU A 96 6.82 13.00 -9.25
N GLY A 97 6.44 11.74 -9.49
CA GLY A 97 7.33 10.59 -9.46
C GLY A 97 7.95 10.28 -8.11
N CYS A 98 7.36 10.70 -6.99
CA CYS A 98 7.98 10.53 -5.67
C CYS A 98 7.80 9.14 -5.05
N LEU A 99 6.80 8.36 -5.49
CA LEU A 99 6.48 7.07 -4.90
C LEU A 99 7.22 5.93 -5.60
N ASP A 100 8.01 5.19 -4.85
CA ASP A 100 8.67 3.97 -5.33
C ASP A 100 7.84 2.71 -5.01
N PHE A 101 7.03 2.76 -3.95
CA PHE A 101 6.24 1.62 -3.49
C PHE A 101 4.89 2.07 -2.92
N VAL A 102 3.82 1.35 -3.28
CA VAL A 102 2.47 1.54 -2.72
C VAL A 102 1.90 0.20 -2.25
N PHE A 103 1.36 0.17 -1.03
CA PHE A 103 0.59 -0.98 -0.51
C PHE A 103 -0.87 -0.58 -0.35
N ILE A 104 -1.79 -1.35 -0.92
CA ILE A 104 -3.24 -1.10 -0.91
C ILE A 104 -3.92 -2.23 -0.13
N ASP A 105 -4.41 -1.92 1.09
CA ASP A 105 -5.10 -2.89 1.96
C ASP A 105 -6.20 -2.24 2.82
N HIS A 106 -6.96 -1.34 2.23
CA HIS A 106 -8.09 -0.68 2.89
C HIS A 106 -9.45 -1.21 2.40
N TRP A 107 -10.45 -0.35 2.17
CA TRP A 107 -11.77 -0.72 1.67
C TRP A 107 -11.74 -1.11 0.19
N LYS A 108 -12.12 -2.35 -0.12
CA LYS A 108 -11.87 -2.97 -1.44
C LYS A 108 -12.58 -2.29 -2.62
N ASP A 109 -13.75 -1.69 -2.37
CA ASP A 109 -14.54 -1.03 -3.43
C ASP A 109 -13.86 0.22 -4.01
N ILE A 110 -12.96 0.86 -3.25
CA ILE A 110 -12.28 2.10 -3.64
C ILE A 110 -10.82 1.91 -4.06
N TYR A 111 -10.33 0.68 -4.16
CA TYR A 111 -8.94 0.38 -4.57
C TYR A 111 -8.57 1.03 -5.90
N LEU A 112 -9.44 0.90 -6.90
CA LEU A 112 -9.20 1.48 -8.22
C LEU A 112 -9.24 3.00 -8.18
N ASP A 113 -10.24 3.57 -7.51
CA ASP A 113 -10.43 5.01 -7.44
C ASP A 113 -9.24 5.67 -6.74
N ASP A 114 -8.72 5.07 -5.66
CA ASP A 114 -7.59 5.61 -4.93
C ASP A 114 -6.27 5.44 -5.71
N LEU A 115 -6.08 4.32 -6.43
CA LEU A 115 -4.95 4.20 -7.35
C LEU A 115 -4.99 5.27 -8.44
N GLN A 116 -6.17 5.53 -9.02
CA GLN A 116 -6.34 6.57 -10.04
C GLN A 116 -6.01 7.97 -9.49
N ARG A 117 -6.39 8.28 -8.25
CA ARG A 117 -5.99 9.54 -7.59
C ARG A 117 -4.48 9.71 -7.49
N LEU A 118 -3.76 8.63 -7.17
CA LEU A 118 -2.28 8.68 -7.12
C LEU A 118 -1.68 8.88 -8.51
N LEU A 119 -2.27 8.25 -9.55
CA LEU A 119 -1.88 8.45 -10.95
C LEU A 119 -2.15 9.87 -11.43
N GLU A 120 -3.34 10.42 -11.15
CA GLU A 120 -3.73 11.79 -11.51
C GLU A 120 -2.82 12.85 -10.87
N ARG A 121 -2.30 12.57 -9.68
CA ARG A 121 -1.30 13.43 -9.01
C ARG A 121 0.11 13.29 -9.61
N GLY A 122 0.31 12.34 -10.52
CA GLY A 122 1.62 12.08 -11.12
C GLY A 122 2.64 11.55 -10.11
N TRP A 123 2.21 10.98 -8.97
CA TRP A 123 3.14 10.55 -7.92
C TRP A 123 3.88 9.26 -8.22
N LEU A 124 3.38 8.46 -9.16
CA LEU A 124 4.04 7.24 -9.62
C LEU A 124 5.02 7.56 -10.77
N HIS A 125 6.09 6.80 -10.85
CA HIS A 125 7.05 6.83 -11.95
C HIS A 125 7.21 5.43 -12.55
N PRO A 126 7.72 5.26 -13.77
CA PRO A 126 8.07 3.94 -14.31
C PRO A 126 8.98 3.18 -13.34
N GLY A 127 8.59 1.94 -12.98
CA GLY A 127 9.25 1.13 -11.96
C GLY A 127 8.62 1.19 -10.56
N THR A 128 7.64 2.07 -10.30
CA THR A 128 6.88 2.05 -9.05
C THR A 128 6.17 0.71 -8.90
N ILE A 129 6.34 0.05 -7.74
CA ILE A 129 5.66 -1.21 -7.42
C ILE A 129 4.42 -0.94 -6.57
N VAL A 130 3.29 -1.46 -7.00
CA VAL A 130 2.01 -1.41 -6.28
C VAL A 130 1.61 -2.83 -5.88
N VAL A 131 1.42 -3.07 -4.58
CA VAL A 131 0.92 -4.35 -4.05
C VAL A 131 -0.47 -4.14 -3.49
N ALA A 132 -1.43 -4.98 -3.90
CA ALA A 132 -2.82 -4.95 -3.41
C ALA A 132 -3.19 -6.29 -2.78
N ASP A 133 -3.64 -6.26 -1.52
CA ASP A 133 -4.07 -7.46 -0.77
C ASP A 133 -5.58 -7.70 -0.91
N ASN A 134 -6.00 -8.95 -0.66
CA ASN A 134 -7.39 -9.41 -0.63
C ASN A 134 -8.18 -9.15 -1.93
N VAL A 135 -7.51 -9.24 -3.07
CA VAL A 135 -8.13 -8.91 -4.37
C VAL A 135 -9.17 -9.95 -4.79
N ARG A 136 -9.07 -11.22 -4.31
CA ARG A 136 -10.08 -12.26 -4.54
C ARG A 136 -11.13 -12.31 -3.43
N PHE A 137 -10.73 -12.23 -2.15
CA PHE A 137 -11.62 -12.30 -1.00
C PHE A 137 -11.20 -11.30 0.11
N PRO A 138 -12.11 -10.40 0.55
CA PRO A 138 -13.50 -10.22 0.09
C PRO A 138 -13.62 -9.78 -1.37
N GLY A 139 -12.57 -9.24 -1.97
CA GLY A 139 -12.45 -9.01 -3.40
C GLY A 139 -12.53 -7.56 -3.85
N ALA A 140 -11.65 -7.21 -4.79
CA ALA A 140 -11.62 -5.91 -5.47
C ALA A 140 -11.79 -6.11 -7.00
N PRO A 141 -12.98 -6.49 -7.48
CA PRO A 141 -13.18 -6.93 -8.87
C PRO A 141 -12.91 -5.83 -9.90
N LYS A 142 -13.25 -4.57 -9.60
CA LYS A 142 -12.98 -3.43 -10.49
C LYS A 142 -11.48 -3.20 -10.65
N TYR A 143 -10.74 -3.23 -9.54
CA TYR A 143 -9.29 -3.10 -9.53
C TYR A 143 -8.63 -4.22 -10.34
N ARG A 144 -9.02 -5.48 -10.09
CA ARG A 144 -8.47 -6.63 -10.83
C ARG A 144 -8.76 -6.56 -12.33
N ALA A 145 -9.99 -6.16 -12.71
CA ALA A 145 -10.38 -6.00 -14.11
C ALA A 145 -9.53 -4.93 -14.81
N TYR A 146 -9.31 -3.78 -14.14
CA TYR A 146 -8.46 -2.70 -14.62
C TYR A 146 -7.00 -3.18 -14.81
N MET A 147 -6.42 -3.85 -13.82
CA MET A 147 -5.04 -4.36 -13.93
C MET A 147 -4.87 -5.35 -15.09
N LYS A 148 -5.87 -6.21 -15.32
CA LYS A 148 -5.88 -7.12 -16.47
C LYS A 148 -5.98 -6.39 -17.81
N ASP A 149 -6.85 -5.38 -17.92
CA ASP A 149 -6.99 -4.59 -19.15
C ASP A 149 -5.72 -3.80 -19.47
N GLN A 150 -5.03 -3.33 -18.45
CA GLN A 150 -3.82 -2.52 -18.58
C GLN A 150 -2.52 -3.34 -18.61
N GLN A 151 -2.62 -4.67 -18.60
CA GLN A 151 -1.45 -5.57 -18.64
C GLN A 151 -0.62 -5.34 -19.91
N GLY A 152 0.68 -5.07 -19.73
CA GLY A 152 1.62 -4.77 -20.81
C GLY A 152 1.41 -3.41 -21.50
N LYS A 153 0.52 -2.56 -20.97
CA LYS A 153 0.30 -1.16 -21.39
C LYS A 153 0.86 -0.22 -20.32
N LEU A 154 0.09 0.02 -19.26
CA LEU A 154 0.48 0.83 -18.11
C LEU A 154 1.03 0.01 -16.95
N TRP A 155 0.74 -1.28 -16.91
CA TRP A 155 1.08 -2.16 -15.78
C TRP A 155 1.64 -3.50 -16.24
N GLN A 156 2.66 -3.98 -15.52
CA GLN A 156 3.08 -5.37 -15.55
C GLN A 156 2.69 -6.01 -14.22
N THR A 157 1.65 -6.84 -14.23
CA THR A 157 1.05 -7.42 -13.02
C THR A 157 1.34 -8.90 -12.89
N ILE A 158 1.70 -9.33 -11.67
CA ILE A 158 1.83 -10.72 -11.25
C ILE A 158 0.72 -11.00 -10.23
N GLU A 159 -0.02 -12.09 -10.44
CA GLU A 159 -1.03 -12.59 -9.51
C GLU A 159 -0.39 -13.66 -8.61
N HIS A 160 -0.35 -13.42 -7.29
CA HIS A 160 0.10 -14.39 -6.30
C HIS A 160 -1.10 -15.08 -5.65
N GLU A 161 -1.29 -16.37 -5.90
CA GLU A 161 -2.31 -17.16 -5.20
C GLU A 161 -1.89 -17.38 -3.75
N THR A 162 -2.78 -17.03 -2.83
CA THR A 162 -2.59 -17.09 -1.38
C THR A 162 -3.84 -17.60 -0.70
N HIS A 163 -3.85 -17.54 0.64
CA HIS A 163 -5.03 -17.86 1.44
C HIS A 163 -5.43 -16.67 2.30
N VAL A 164 -6.72 -16.62 2.66
CA VAL A 164 -7.21 -15.67 3.65
C VAL A 164 -6.54 -15.96 4.99
N GLU A 165 -6.11 -14.92 5.69
CA GLU A 165 -5.43 -15.03 6.96
C GLU A 165 -6.22 -15.88 7.96
N TYR A 166 -5.53 -16.83 8.60
CA TYR A 166 -6.10 -17.83 9.52
C TYR A 166 -7.14 -18.79 8.91
N GLN A 167 -7.31 -18.82 7.57
CA GLN A 167 -8.29 -19.67 6.88
C GLN A 167 -7.66 -20.38 5.68
N THR A 168 -6.90 -21.43 5.91
CA THR A 168 -6.15 -22.17 4.87
C THR A 168 -7.00 -22.77 3.75
N LEU A 169 -8.31 -22.83 3.91
CA LEU A 169 -9.25 -23.34 2.89
C LEU A 169 -9.82 -22.24 1.97
N VAL A 170 -9.68 -20.98 2.36
CA VAL A 170 -10.22 -19.87 1.56
C VAL A 170 -9.11 -19.24 0.75
N LYS A 171 -9.14 -19.49 -0.56
CA LYS A 171 -8.18 -18.91 -1.51
C LYS A 171 -8.36 -17.40 -1.63
N ASP A 172 -7.25 -16.70 -1.65
CA ASP A 172 -7.19 -15.27 -1.88
C ASP A 172 -6.14 -14.94 -2.96
N LEU A 173 -5.96 -13.66 -3.24
CA LEU A 173 -5.08 -13.18 -4.29
C LEU A 173 -4.42 -11.87 -3.85
N VAL A 174 -3.10 -11.83 -3.97
CA VAL A 174 -2.31 -10.59 -3.90
C VAL A 174 -1.89 -10.23 -5.32
N LEU A 175 -2.14 -9.01 -5.73
CA LEU A 175 -1.61 -8.47 -6.98
C LEU A 175 -0.37 -7.63 -6.69
N GLU A 176 0.69 -7.92 -7.44
CA GLU A 176 1.90 -7.11 -7.48
C GLU A 176 2.05 -6.55 -8.89
N SER A 177 2.08 -5.23 -9.01
CA SER A 177 2.04 -4.53 -10.30
C SER A 177 3.15 -3.49 -10.37
N GLU A 178 3.95 -3.55 -11.44
CA GLU A 178 4.93 -2.53 -11.77
C GLU A 178 4.31 -1.53 -12.75
N TYR A 179 4.43 -0.24 -12.45
CA TYR A 179 3.99 0.84 -13.33
C TYR A 179 5.00 1.04 -14.46
N LEU A 180 4.53 1.05 -15.71
CA LEU A 180 5.37 1.16 -16.90
C LEU A 180 5.50 2.59 -17.43
N GLY A 181 4.56 3.48 -17.05
CA GLY A 181 4.50 4.87 -17.50
C GLY A 181 3.51 5.11 -18.61
#